data_8f494eaebed23b4369dff88038ef21fa
#
_entry.id   8f494eaebed23b4369dff88038ef21fa
#
_cell.length_a   1.000
_cell.length_b   1.000
_cell.length_c   1.000
_cell.angle_alpha   90.00
_cell.angle_beta   90.00
_cell.angle_gamma   90.00
#
_symmetry.space_group_name_H-M   'P 1'
#
loop_
_entity.id
_entity.type
_entity.pdbx_description
1 polymer ?
#
loop_
_entity_poly.entity_id
_entity_poly.type
_entity_poly.pdbx_seq_one_letter_code
_entity_poly.pdbx_strand_id
1 'polypeptide(L)'
;MKNIARSWSKAVVMVCTHERSLESGRASCMRAAGGELRGWLKDRIRAQGLRGELLAVTTGCQGVCPAHGVTVGLVGAAGHAEMAIVDPVKDRQQLWDRLIELSHAEED
;
A
#
# COMPACT_ATOMS: atom_id res chain seq x y z
N MET A 1 20.93 -13.80 13.15
CA MET A 1 20.07 -12.75 12.58
C MET A 1 20.80 -11.41 12.66
N LYS A 2 20.73 -10.63 11.60
CA LYS A 2 21.37 -9.32 11.56
C LYS A 2 20.27 -8.24 11.43
N ASN A 3 20.25 -7.32 12.38
CA ASN A 3 19.29 -6.21 12.32
C ASN A 3 19.88 -5.08 11.49
N ILE A 4 19.05 -4.51 10.62
CA ILE A 4 19.44 -3.36 9.80
C ILE A 4 18.41 -2.25 10.00
N ALA A 5 18.79 -1.02 9.66
CA ALA A 5 17.87 0.10 9.70
C ALA A 5 16.80 -0.07 8.62
N ARG A 6 15.55 0.32 8.93
CA ARG A 6 14.49 0.28 7.93
C ARG A 6 14.79 1.28 6.79
N SER A 7 14.32 0.95 5.58
CA SER A 7 14.56 1.78 4.40
C SER A 7 13.57 2.93 4.25
N TRP A 8 12.64 3.08 5.20
CA TRP A 8 11.61 4.12 5.19
C TRP A 8 11.53 4.72 6.59
N SER A 9 11.38 6.04 6.67
CA SER A 9 11.41 6.73 7.95
C SER A 9 10.02 7.13 8.47
N LYS A 10 9.03 7.27 7.58
CA LYS A 10 7.71 7.82 7.94
C LYS A 10 6.59 6.81 7.83
N ALA A 11 6.42 6.17 6.67
CA ALA A 11 5.31 5.26 6.48
C ALA A 11 5.56 4.31 5.31
N VAL A 12 4.85 3.19 5.32
CA VAL A 12 4.86 2.23 4.22
C VAL A 12 3.42 1.91 3.83
N VAL A 13 3.17 1.81 2.53
CA VAL A 13 1.90 1.33 1.99
C VAL A 13 2.14 -0.04 1.35
N MET A 14 1.35 -1.02 1.76
CA MET A 14 1.41 -2.38 1.26
C MET A 14 0.21 -2.61 0.35
N VAL A 15 0.47 -2.92 -0.91
CA VAL A 15 -0.59 -3.15 -1.90
C VAL A 15 -0.67 -4.63 -2.20
N CYS A 16 -1.84 -5.22 -1.98
CA CYS A 16 -2.05 -6.63 -2.24
C CYS A 16 -2.04 -6.89 -3.75
N THR A 17 -1.18 -7.81 -4.17
CA THR A 17 -1.11 -8.26 -5.57
C THR A 17 -1.34 -9.76 -5.68
N HIS A 18 -1.91 -10.36 -4.64
CA HIS A 18 -2.17 -11.79 -4.65
C HIS A 18 -3.17 -12.16 -5.74
N GLU A 19 -2.78 -13.08 -6.59
CA GLU A 19 -3.61 -13.56 -7.68
C GLU A 19 -4.14 -14.95 -7.33
N ARG A 20 -5.46 -15.10 -7.37
CA ARG A 20 -6.09 -16.39 -7.14
C ARG A 20 -6.53 -16.98 -8.48
N SER A 21 -6.57 -18.30 -8.56
CA SER A 21 -7.03 -18.96 -9.78
C SER A 21 -8.51 -18.65 -10.01
N LEU A 22 -8.89 -18.58 -11.28
CA LEU A 22 -10.30 -18.36 -11.65
C LEU A 22 -11.20 -19.48 -11.12
N GLU A 23 -10.65 -20.67 -10.95
CA GLU A 23 -11.38 -21.82 -10.43
C GLU A 23 -11.77 -21.69 -8.98
N SER A 24 -11.08 -20.83 -8.22
CA SER A 24 -11.40 -20.63 -6.81
C SER A 24 -12.69 -19.83 -6.60
N GLY A 25 -13.16 -19.13 -7.64
CA GLY A 25 -14.34 -18.27 -7.55
C GLY A 25 -14.13 -17.01 -6.74
N ARG A 26 -12.91 -16.72 -6.30
CA ARG A 26 -12.58 -15.55 -5.49
C ARG A 26 -11.93 -14.47 -6.33
N ALA A 27 -12.22 -13.21 -5.99
CA ALA A 27 -11.58 -12.09 -6.63
C ALA A 27 -10.10 -12.05 -6.29
N SER A 28 -9.31 -11.45 -7.17
CA SER A 28 -7.88 -11.28 -6.98
C SER A 28 -7.57 -9.78 -7.01
N CYS A 29 -6.79 -9.30 -6.04
CA CYS A 29 -6.34 -7.91 -6.03
C CYS A 29 -5.47 -7.60 -7.25
N MET A 30 -4.78 -8.61 -7.80
CA MET A 30 -4.02 -8.43 -9.03
C MET A 30 -4.93 -8.09 -10.20
N ARG A 31 -6.09 -8.77 -10.32
CA ARG A 31 -7.06 -8.47 -11.37
C ARG A 31 -7.71 -7.10 -11.18
N ALA A 32 -7.71 -6.57 -9.96
CA ALA A 32 -8.20 -5.22 -9.68
C ALA A 32 -7.10 -4.17 -9.83
N ALA A 33 -6.02 -4.50 -10.55
CA ALA A 33 -4.91 -3.60 -10.87
C ALA A 33 -4.07 -3.17 -9.67
N GLY A 34 -3.87 -4.10 -8.73
CA GLY A 34 -3.00 -3.83 -7.57
C GLY A 34 -1.59 -3.44 -7.96
N GLY A 35 -1.02 -4.13 -8.96
CA GLY A 35 0.33 -3.80 -9.43
C GLY A 35 0.42 -2.41 -10.05
N GLU A 36 -0.61 -1.98 -10.75
CA GLU A 36 -0.66 -0.64 -11.34
C GLU A 36 -0.79 0.44 -10.25
N LEU A 37 -1.58 0.17 -9.23
CA LEU A 37 -1.73 1.07 -8.11
C LEU A 37 -0.39 1.27 -7.38
N ARG A 38 0.32 0.17 -7.13
CA ARG A 38 1.63 0.25 -6.49
C ARG A 38 2.61 1.06 -7.34
N GLY A 39 2.60 0.84 -8.66
CA GLY A 39 3.44 1.60 -9.58
C GLY A 39 3.15 3.09 -9.54
N TRP A 40 1.86 3.46 -9.52
CA TRP A 40 1.46 4.86 -9.43
C TRP A 40 1.95 5.50 -8.12
N LEU A 41 1.81 4.77 -7.00
CA LEU A 41 2.28 5.26 -5.70
C LEU A 41 3.80 5.43 -5.69
N LYS A 42 4.52 4.45 -6.22
CA LYS A 42 5.98 4.49 -6.28
C LYS A 42 6.47 5.68 -7.11
N ASP A 43 5.85 5.90 -8.26
CA ASP A 43 6.21 7.01 -9.13
C ASP A 43 5.97 8.36 -8.46
N ARG A 44 4.88 8.47 -7.72
CA ARG A 44 4.54 9.70 -7.01
C ARG A 44 5.50 9.97 -5.86
N ILE A 45 5.88 8.93 -5.12
CA ILE A 45 6.89 9.03 -4.07
C ILE A 45 8.20 9.57 -4.66
N ARG A 46 8.60 9.02 -5.80
CA ARG A 46 9.83 9.45 -6.48
C ARG A 46 9.71 10.88 -6.98
N ALA A 47 8.58 11.22 -7.61
CA ALA A 47 8.37 12.55 -8.18
C ALA A 47 8.38 13.66 -7.14
N GLN A 48 7.96 13.35 -5.91
CA GLN A 48 7.92 14.33 -4.82
C GLN A 48 9.15 14.28 -3.91
N GLY A 49 10.15 13.48 -4.28
CA GLY A 49 11.40 13.42 -3.52
C GLY A 49 11.26 12.77 -2.15
N LEU A 50 10.30 11.86 -2.00
CA LEU A 50 10.00 11.23 -0.71
C LEU A 50 10.62 9.85 -0.53
N ARG A 51 11.56 9.48 -1.39
CA ARG A 51 12.29 8.21 -1.24
C ARG A 51 13.05 8.24 0.08
N GLY A 52 12.96 7.14 0.81
CA GLY A 52 13.55 7.07 2.15
C GLY A 52 12.59 7.49 3.25
N GLU A 53 11.54 8.24 2.93
CA GLU A 53 10.49 8.59 3.90
C GLU A 53 9.27 7.70 3.72
N LEU A 54 8.88 7.43 2.48
CA LEU A 54 7.73 6.60 2.15
C LEU A 54 8.18 5.42 1.29
N LEU A 55 7.49 4.30 1.46
CA LEU A 55 7.77 3.10 0.69
C LEU A 55 6.45 2.49 0.23
N ALA A 56 6.37 2.11 -1.04
CA ALA A 56 5.24 1.38 -1.60
C ALA A 56 5.71 -0.01 -2.01
N VAL A 57 5.13 -1.04 -1.42
CA VAL A 57 5.52 -2.42 -1.68
C VAL A 57 4.31 -3.25 -2.07
N THR A 58 4.56 -4.36 -2.73
CA THR A 58 3.53 -5.34 -3.01
C THR A 58 3.57 -6.43 -1.95
N THR A 59 2.41 -7.01 -1.66
CA THR A 59 2.32 -8.12 -0.72
C THR A 59 1.49 -9.23 -1.34
N GLY A 60 1.56 -10.40 -0.75
CA GLY A 60 0.58 -11.44 -0.99
C GLY A 60 -0.75 -11.08 -0.32
N CYS A 61 -1.61 -12.06 -0.09
CA CYS A 61 -2.89 -11.82 0.56
C CYS A 61 -2.70 -11.27 1.98
N GLN A 62 -3.41 -10.19 2.29
CA GLN A 62 -3.39 -9.57 3.62
C GLN A 62 -4.55 -10.07 4.51
N GLY A 63 -5.17 -11.17 4.10
CA GLY A 63 -6.27 -11.76 4.88
C GLY A 63 -7.65 -11.31 4.43
N VAL A 64 -7.73 -10.34 3.55
CA VAL A 64 -8.99 -9.83 3.02
C VAL A 64 -8.95 -9.89 1.50
N CYS A 65 -9.93 -10.55 0.89
CA CYS A 65 -10.04 -10.66 -0.57
C CYS A 65 -11.37 -10.06 -1.00
N PRO A 66 -11.40 -8.76 -1.32
CA PRO A 66 -12.65 -8.11 -1.71
C PRO A 66 -13.12 -8.58 -3.09
N ALA A 67 -14.43 -8.52 -3.33
CA ALA A 67 -14.98 -8.80 -4.64
C ALA A 67 -14.60 -7.70 -5.64
N HIS A 68 -14.45 -6.48 -5.14
CA HIS A 68 -14.06 -5.32 -5.95
C HIS A 68 -13.02 -4.51 -5.17
N GLY A 69 -12.10 -3.89 -5.92
CA GLY A 69 -11.08 -3.05 -5.32
C GLY A 69 -9.83 -3.82 -4.92
N VAL A 70 -8.92 -3.12 -4.30
CA VAL A 70 -7.61 -3.63 -3.89
C VAL A 70 -7.45 -3.42 -2.39
N THR A 71 -6.99 -4.45 -1.69
CA THR A 71 -6.67 -4.34 -0.28
C THR A 71 -5.32 -3.66 -0.11
N VAL A 72 -5.27 -2.63 0.72
CA VAL A 72 -4.03 -1.93 1.06
C VAL A 72 -3.84 -1.90 2.56
N GLY A 73 -2.59 -1.95 3.00
CA GLY A 73 -2.23 -1.77 4.40
C GLY A 73 -1.34 -0.54 4.52
N LEU A 74 -1.55 0.25 5.54
CA LEU A 74 -0.75 1.44 5.82
C LEU A 74 -0.13 1.30 7.20
N VAL A 75 1.18 1.46 7.27
CA VAL A 75 1.91 1.34 8.55
C VAL A 75 2.79 2.56 8.73
N GLY A 76 2.59 3.28 9.82
CA GLY A 76 3.45 4.39 10.20
C GLY A 76 4.60 3.92 11.07
N ALA A 77 5.70 4.66 11.05
CA ALA A 77 6.89 4.30 11.85
C ALA A 77 6.64 4.39 13.35
N ALA A 78 5.60 5.14 13.76
CA ALA A 78 5.20 5.24 15.18
C ALA A 78 4.36 4.04 15.64
N GLY A 79 4.14 3.03 14.79
CA GLY A 79 3.40 1.84 15.15
C GLY A 79 1.93 1.84 14.73
N HIS A 80 1.45 2.93 14.13
CA HIS A 80 0.08 2.97 13.60
C HIS A 80 -0.05 2.02 12.41
N ALA A 81 -1.13 1.25 12.37
CA ALA A 81 -1.41 0.34 11.27
C ALA A 81 -2.91 0.35 10.96
N GLU A 82 -3.24 0.38 9.69
CA GLU A 82 -4.62 0.31 9.25
C GLU A 82 -4.72 -0.40 7.90
N MET A 83 -5.91 -0.85 7.54
CA MET A 83 -6.17 -1.49 6.26
C MET A 83 -7.40 -0.86 5.63
N ALA A 84 -7.43 -0.86 4.30
CA ALA A 84 -8.56 -0.33 3.55
C ALA A 84 -8.72 -1.10 2.25
N ILE A 85 -9.92 -1.01 1.67
CA ILE A 85 -10.18 -1.52 0.33
C ILE A 85 -10.40 -0.28 -0.52
N VAL A 86 -9.63 -0.14 -1.61
CA VAL A 86 -9.66 1.05 -2.45
C VAL A 86 -9.94 0.68 -3.90
N ASP A 87 -10.61 1.59 -4.61
CA ASP A 87 -10.68 1.51 -6.06
C ASP A 87 -9.33 2.03 -6.58
N PRO A 88 -8.60 1.24 -7.40
CA PRO A 88 -7.24 1.62 -7.79
C PRO A 88 -7.14 2.86 -8.67
N VAL A 89 -8.26 3.35 -9.16
CA VAL A 89 -8.29 4.58 -9.96
C VAL A 89 -9.01 5.70 -9.22
N LYS A 90 -10.22 5.43 -8.72
CA LYS A 90 -11.04 6.48 -8.09
C LYS A 90 -10.51 6.91 -6.73
N ASP A 91 -9.96 5.97 -5.97
CA ASP A 91 -9.57 6.23 -4.58
C ASP A 91 -8.08 6.47 -4.40
N ARG A 92 -7.29 6.41 -5.48
CA ARG A 92 -5.82 6.49 -5.33
C ARG A 92 -5.33 7.82 -4.78
N GLN A 93 -6.01 8.92 -5.09
CA GLN A 93 -5.64 10.21 -4.52
C GLN A 93 -5.95 10.26 -3.03
N GLN A 94 -7.10 9.72 -2.62
CA GLN A 94 -7.47 9.63 -1.22
C GLN A 94 -6.47 8.75 -0.45
N LEU A 95 -6.06 7.66 -1.05
CA LEU A 95 -5.04 6.78 -0.47
C LEU A 95 -3.71 7.52 -0.28
N TRP A 96 -3.29 8.28 -1.30
CA TRP A 96 -2.09 9.10 -1.22
C TRP A 96 -2.19 10.12 -0.08
N ASP A 97 -3.33 10.81 0.01
CA ASP A 97 -3.54 11.81 1.06
C ASP A 97 -3.47 11.17 2.45
N ARG A 98 -4.00 9.96 2.59
CA ARG A 98 -3.94 9.25 3.86
C ARG A 98 -2.51 8.85 4.21
N LEU A 99 -1.74 8.40 3.21
CA LEU A 99 -0.34 8.05 3.42
C LEU A 99 0.46 9.28 3.90
N ILE A 100 0.21 10.43 3.30
CA ILE A 100 0.86 11.68 3.71
C ILE A 100 0.46 12.07 5.13
N GLU A 101 -0.82 11.93 5.49
CA GLU A 101 -1.26 12.20 6.87
C GLU A 101 -0.50 11.33 7.87
N LEU A 102 -0.37 10.04 7.58
CA LEU A 102 0.35 9.14 8.45
C LEU A 102 1.82 9.49 8.56
N SER A 103 2.41 10.01 7.48
CA SER A 103 3.81 10.39 7.48
C SER A 103 4.07 11.61 8.37
N HIS A 104 3.06 12.46 8.56
CA HIS A 104 3.17 13.64 9.42
C HIS A 104 2.79 13.36 10.86
N ALA A 105 2.03 12.32 11.12
CA ALA A 105 1.56 12.00 12.48
C ALA A 105 2.69 11.74 13.47
N GLU A 106 3.85 11.37 12.98
CA GLU A 106 5.01 11.09 13.82
C GLU A 106 5.73 12.33 14.33
N GLU A 107 5.43 13.47 13.78
CA GLU A 107 6.10 14.71 14.11
C GLU A 107 5.56 15.36 15.39
N ASP A 108 4.51 14.80 15.96
CA ASP A 108 3.87 15.29 17.17
C ASP A 108 4.54 14.79 18.47
#